data_dcd6c3048ec92920aba9eb6a6800f17b
#
_entry.id   dcd6c3048ec92920aba9eb6a6800f17b
#
_cell.length_a   1.000
_cell.length_b   1.000
_cell.length_c   1.000
_cell.angle_alpha   90.00
_cell.angle_beta   90.00
_cell.angle_gamma   90.00
#
_symmetry.space_group_name_H-M   'P 1'
#
loop_
_entity.id
_entity.type
_entity.pdbx_description
1 polymer ?
#
loop_
_entity_poly.entity_id
_entity_poly.type
_entity_poly.pdbx_seq_one_letter_code
_entity_poly.pdbx_strand_id
1 'polypeptide(L)'
;RALRSALAITICTVTIASVSTPVYSAPSTDELENTTSDLKGELNDLNSQLSSLSKELDTASSQVEDLAAKVEKSKLDLASAQLDEEAQYDSMKDRIKFMYEGGGASLVQILLTSENMGDFLNKAEYVATISKYDRSMLEELQQVRANVEKKQKDLEEQQSKLSGLQETLTSKRDELNSKISSTSGELANYQAQLDRAKAA
;
A
#
# COMPACT_ATOMS: atom_id res chain seq x y z
N ARG A 1 -5.09 14.83 -6.56
CA ARG A 1 -3.73 15.36 -6.76
C ARG A 1 -2.87 14.89 -5.61
N ALA A 2 -2.23 13.73 -5.78
CA ALA A 2 -0.80 13.50 -5.80
C ALA A 2 -0.09 13.86 -4.49
N LEU A 3 -0.06 12.94 -3.52
CA LEU A 3 1.09 12.85 -2.61
C LEU A 3 2.13 11.95 -3.28
N ARG A 4 2.93 12.57 -4.15
CA ARG A 4 4.24 12.06 -4.52
C ARG A 4 5.22 12.59 -3.47
N SER A 5 5.26 11.99 -2.30
CA SER A 5 6.42 12.06 -1.44
C SER A 5 7.38 10.99 -1.91
N ALA A 6 8.19 11.34 -2.91
CA ALA A 6 9.38 10.59 -3.24
C ALA A 6 10.30 10.69 -2.02
N LEU A 7 10.34 9.63 -1.22
CA LEU A 7 11.38 9.42 -0.22
C LEU A 7 12.67 9.14 -1.00
N ALA A 8 13.37 10.20 -1.39
CA ALA A 8 14.70 10.11 -1.94
C ALA A 8 15.66 9.75 -0.81
N ILE A 9 15.80 8.45 -0.59
CA ILE A 9 16.82 7.95 0.33
C ILE A 9 18.13 7.98 -0.44
N THR A 10 18.93 8.99 -0.14
CA THR A 10 20.31 9.08 -0.60
C THR A 10 21.09 8.00 0.13
N ILE A 11 21.32 6.86 -0.55
CA ILE A 11 22.26 5.85 -0.08
C ILE A 11 23.65 6.44 -0.25
N CYS A 12 24.23 6.98 0.83
CA CYS A 12 25.66 7.22 0.90
C CYS A 12 26.35 5.86 0.96
N THR A 13 26.69 5.32 -0.19
CA THR A 13 27.62 4.19 -0.27
C THR A 13 29.02 4.73 0.04
N VAL A 14 29.43 4.60 1.30
CA VAL A 14 30.85 4.75 1.64
C VAL A 14 31.54 3.50 1.10
N THR A 15 32.14 3.65 -0.08
CA THR A 15 33.05 2.64 -0.61
C THR A 15 34.34 2.70 0.21
N ILE A 16 34.46 1.78 1.15
CA ILE A 16 35.75 1.54 1.79
C ILE A 16 36.65 0.90 0.73
N ALA A 17 37.53 1.73 0.15
CA ALA A 17 38.61 1.21 -0.69
C ALA A 17 39.58 0.47 0.21
N SER A 18 39.47 -0.86 0.25
CA SER A 18 40.49 -1.73 0.87
C SER A 18 41.78 -1.64 0.05
N VAL A 19 42.68 -0.78 0.49
CA VAL A 19 44.03 -0.76 -0.01
C VAL A 19 44.78 -1.88 0.71
N SER A 20 44.86 -3.06 0.07
CA SER A 20 45.72 -4.16 0.50
C SER A 20 47.13 -3.90 -0.01
N THR A 21 47.98 -3.32 0.82
CA THR A 21 49.44 -3.38 0.66
C THR A 21 49.97 -4.41 1.62
N PRO A 22 50.69 -5.47 1.13
CA PRO A 22 51.36 -6.39 2.05
C PRO A 22 52.68 -5.78 2.48
N VAL A 23 52.71 -5.06 3.58
CA VAL A 23 53.95 -4.74 4.30
C VAL A 23 53.83 -5.34 5.67
N TYR A 24 54.61 -6.37 5.95
CA TYR A 24 54.81 -6.97 7.26
C TYR A 24 55.63 -5.99 8.14
N SER A 25 54.97 -4.98 8.57
CA SER A 25 55.39 -4.12 9.68
C SER A 25 54.22 -4.11 10.65
N ALA A 26 54.47 -4.47 11.92
CA ALA A 26 53.42 -4.30 12.93
C ALA A 26 52.98 -2.83 12.90
N PRO A 27 51.69 -2.53 12.90
CA PRO A 27 51.23 -1.16 12.85
C PRO A 27 51.79 -0.36 14.03
N SER A 28 52.24 0.86 13.76
CA SER A 28 52.75 1.73 14.81
C SER A 28 51.64 2.12 15.79
N THR A 29 52.04 2.47 17.02
CA THR A 29 51.05 2.96 18.02
C THR A 29 50.23 4.13 17.49
N ASP A 30 50.84 5.04 16.72
CA ASP A 30 50.19 6.20 16.12
C ASP A 30 49.11 5.79 15.07
N GLU A 31 49.43 4.78 14.24
CA GLU A 31 48.46 4.23 13.26
C GLU A 31 47.27 3.56 13.95
N LEU A 32 47.53 2.82 15.03
CA LEU A 32 46.48 2.18 15.84
C LEU A 32 45.62 3.22 16.57
N GLU A 33 46.20 4.29 17.08
CA GLU A 33 45.45 5.41 17.71
C GLU A 33 44.56 6.12 16.69
N ASN A 34 45.09 6.43 15.50
CA ASN A 34 44.31 7.08 14.44
C ASN A 34 43.14 6.17 13.99
N THR A 35 43.41 4.88 13.70
CA THR A 35 42.36 3.94 13.31
C THR A 35 41.30 3.78 14.41
N THR A 36 41.73 3.73 15.69
CA THR A 36 40.80 3.65 16.81
C THR A 36 39.93 4.93 16.92
N SER A 37 40.52 6.09 16.66
CA SER A 37 39.79 7.37 16.63
C SER A 37 38.78 7.45 15.49
N ASP A 38 39.18 7.00 14.31
CA ASP A 38 38.33 6.97 13.12
C ASP A 38 37.14 6.02 13.32
N LEU A 39 37.39 4.80 13.85
CA LEU A 39 36.33 3.84 14.17
C LEU A 39 35.37 4.34 15.25
N LYS A 40 35.86 5.10 16.24
CA LYS A 40 34.99 5.77 17.23
C LYS A 40 34.12 6.84 16.57
N GLY A 41 34.72 7.60 15.64
CA GLY A 41 33.99 8.57 14.82
C GLY A 41 32.85 7.89 14.01
N GLU A 42 33.20 6.80 13.33
CA GLU A 42 32.23 6.00 12.56
C GLU A 42 31.11 5.42 13.44
N LEU A 43 31.43 4.88 14.60
CA LEU A 43 30.42 4.40 15.56
C LEU A 43 29.48 5.52 16.03
N ASN A 44 30.01 6.72 16.29
CA ASN A 44 29.18 7.86 16.65
C ASN A 44 28.24 8.28 15.51
N ASP A 45 28.74 8.24 14.27
CA ASP A 45 27.92 8.52 13.09
C ASP A 45 26.85 7.43 12.89
N LEU A 46 27.22 6.14 12.98
CA LEU A 46 26.27 5.03 12.92
C LEU A 46 25.21 5.08 14.01
N ASN A 47 25.57 5.46 15.24
CA ASN A 47 24.63 5.66 16.33
C ASN A 47 23.67 6.84 16.05
N SER A 48 24.18 7.91 15.43
CA SER A 48 23.36 9.05 15.01
C SER A 48 22.38 8.63 13.90
N GLN A 49 22.84 7.84 12.92
CA GLN A 49 22.01 7.24 11.88
C GLN A 49 20.96 6.31 12.48
N LEU A 50 21.33 5.48 13.48
CA LEU A 50 20.38 4.60 14.17
C LEU A 50 19.29 5.42 14.90
N SER A 51 19.66 6.52 15.55
CA SER A 51 18.70 7.41 16.20
C SER A 51 17.75 8.06 15.20
N SER A 52 18.25 8.47 14.03
CA SER A 52 17.43 9.01 12.95
C SER A 52 16.51 7.94 12.38
N LEU A 53 17.05 6.75 12.11
CA LEU A 53 16.26 5.63 11.62
C LEU A 53 15.18 5.19 12.62
N SER A 54 15.47 5.23 13.92
CA SER A 54 14.46 4.94 14.95
C SER A 54 13.26 5.88 14.83
N LYS A 55 13.50 7.18 14.63
CA LYS A 55 12.42 8.17 14.44
C LYS A 55 11.65 7.93 13.13
N GLU A 56 12.37 7.55 12.07
CA GLU A 56 11.74 7.18 10.81
C GLU A 56 10.89 5.91 10.98
N LEU A 57 11.36 4.92 11.73
CA LEU A 57 10.62 3.70 12.06
C LEU A 57 9.35 4.01 12.85
N ASP A 58 9.43 4.90 13.86
CA ASP A 58 8.25 5.30 14.65
C ASP A 58 7.21 5.98 13.77
N THR A 59 7.64 6.87 12.88
CA THR A 59 6.75 7.55 11.93
C THR A 59 6.14 6.55 10.94
N ALA A 60 6.94 5.64 10.43
CA ALA A 60 6.49 4.63 9.48
C ALA A 60 5.59 3.58 10.15
N SER A 61 5.86 3.21 11.40
CA SER A 61 4.97 2.35 12.19
C SER A 61 3.58 2.97 12.32
N SER A 62 3.51 4.27 12.64
CA SER A 62 2.24 4.99 12.67
C SER A 62 1.53 5.00 11.30
N GLN A 63 2.29 5.18 10.21
CA GLN A 63 1.74 5.09 8.86
C GLN A 63 1.23 3.69 8.50
N VAL A 64 1.92 2.65 8.96
CA VAL A 64 1.49 1.25 8.82
C VAL A 64 0.18 1.01 9.54
N GLU A 65 0.04 1.49 10.79
CA GLU A 65 -1.19 1.38 11.57
C GLU A 65 -2.36 2.10 10.88
N ASP A 66 -2.14 3.33 10.43
CA ASP A 66 -3.14 4.11 9.70
C ASP A 66 -3.56 3.43 8.39
N LEU A 67 -2.58 2.87 7.66
CA LEU A 67 -2.85 2.18 6.42
C LEU A 67 -3.56 0.84 6.66
N ALA A 68 -3.20 0.11 7.72
CA ALA A 68 -3.88 -1.12 8.11
C ALA A 68 -5.35 -0.86 8.48
N ALA A 69 -5.63 0.22 9.22
CA ALA A 69 -7.00 0.63 9.53
C ALA A 69 -7.78 1.01 8.27
N LYS A 70 -7.15 1.68 7.30
CA LYS A 70 -7.77 2.01 6.00
C LYS A 70 -8.05 0.75 5.18
N VAL A 71 -7.12 -0.19 5.15
CA VAL A 71 -7.30 -1.49 4.49
C VAL A 71 -8.50 -2.22 5.08
N GLU A 72 -8.62 -2.28 6.40
CA GLU A 72 -9.75 -2.95 7.05
C GLU A 72 -11.09 -2.26 6.74
N LYS A 73 -11.12 -0.93 6.80
CA LYS A 73 -12.29 -0.18 6.38
C LYS A 73 -12.63 -0.43 4.90
N SER A 74 -11.64 -0.43 4.02
CA SER A 74 -11.85 -0.69 2.59
C SER A 74 -12.41 -2.09 2.32
N LYS A 75 -12.02 -3.09 3.12
CA LYS A 75 -12.61 -4.44 3.04
C LYS A 75 -14.09 -4.44 3.39
N LEU A 76 -14.47 -3.76 4.48
CA LEU A 76 -15.86 -3.63 4.87
C LEU A 76 -16.68 -2.87 3.83
N ASP A 77 -16.15 -1.78 3.30
CA ASP A 77 -16.78 -0.99 2.25
C ASP A 77 -16.92 -1.79 0.94
N LEU A 78 -15.96 -2.65 0.62
CA LEU A 78 -16.03 -3.57 -0.52
C LEU A 78 -17.10 -4.63 -0.30
N ALA A 79 -17.12 -5.28 0.87
CA ALA A 79 -18.12 -6.29 1.19
C ALA A 79 -19.55 -5.72 1.14
N SER A 80 -19.77 -4.51 1.66
CA SER A 80 -21.07 -3.81 1.56
C SER A 80 -21.45 -3.54 0.11
N ALA A 81 -20.50 -3.05 -0.71
CA ALA A 81 -20.77 -2.76 -2.12
C ALA A 81 -21.06 -4.04 -2.93
N GLN A 82 -20.45 -5.17 -2.58
CA GLN A 82 -20.75 -6.47 -3.19
C GLN A 82 -22.15 -6.96 -2.84
N LEU A 83 -22.59 -6.78 -1.61
CA LEU A 83 -23.96 -7.10 -1.20
C LEU A 83 -25.00 -6.22 -1.94
N ASP A 84 -24.71 -4.93 -2.09
CA ASP A 84 -25.55 -4.02 -2.86
C ASP A 84 -25.60 -4.43 -4.34
N GLU A 85 -24.48 -4.83 -4.92
CA GLU A 85 -24.41 -5.35 -6.30
C GLU A 85 -25.28 -6.60 -6.46
N GLU A 86 -25.18 -7.57 -5.54
CA GLU A 86 -25.95 -8.81 -5.54
C GLU A 86 -27.46 -8.53 -5.44
N ALA A 87 -27.85 -7.66 -4.50
CA ALA A 87 -29.26 -7.29 -4.31
C ALA A 87 -29.84 -6.60 -5.55
N GLN A 88 -29.08 -5.70 -6.18
CA GLN A 88 -29.51 -5.03 -7.42
C GLN A 88 -29.57 -6.01 -8.59
N TYR A 89 -28.60 -6.94 -8.69
CA TYR A 89 -28.59 -7.97 -9.70
C TYR A 89 -29.82 -8.89 -9.58
N ASP A 90 -30.16 -9.33 -8.38
CA ASP A 90 -31.33 -10.19 -8.13
C ASP A 90 -32.63 -9.45 -8.46
N SER A 91 -32.74 -8.18 -8.05
CA SER A 91 -33.88 -7.33 -8.40
C SER A 91 -34.06 -7.20 -9.93
N MET A 92 -32.95 -7.02 -10.65
CA MET A 92 -32.98 -6.92 -12.10
C MET A 92 -33.35 -8.26 -12.74
N LYS A 93 -32.84 -9.37 -12.23
CA LYS A 93 -33.16 -10.72 -12.69
C LYS A 93 -34.64 -11.04 -12.51
N ASP A 94 -35.20 -10.74 -11.35
CA ASP A 94 -36.64 -10.92 -11.09
C ASP A 94 -37.47 -10.05 -12.02
N ARG A 95 -37.02 -8.83 -12.31
CA ARG A 95 -37.66 -7.93 -13.25
C ARG A 95 -37.66 -8.47 -14.67
N ILE A 96 -36.51 -8.98 -15.14
CA ILE A 96 -36.35 -9.62 -16.46
C ILE A 96 -37.25 -10.86 -16.55
N LYS A 97 -37.28 -11.68 -15.50
CA LYS A 97 -38.14 -12.85 -15.41
C LYS A 97 -39.61 -12.48 -15.53
N PHE A 98 -40.06 -11.47 -14.76
CA PHE A 98 -41.42 -10.96 -14.85
C PHE A 98 -41.78 -10.48 -16.26
N MET A 99 -40.89 -9.74 -16.93
CA MET A 99 -41.09 -9.29 -18.31
C MET A 99 -41.19 -10.46 -19.29
N TYR A 100 -40.39 -11.51 -19.10
CA TYR A 100 -40.38 -12.71 -19.95
C TYR A 100 -41.62 -13.59 -19.74
N GLU A 101 -42.05 -13.78 -18.48
CA GLU A 101 -43.18 -14.66 -18.11
C GLU A 101 -44.55 -14.04 -18.43
N GLY A 102 -44.63 -12.86 -18.96
CA GLY A 102 -45.88 -12.24 -19.42
C GLY A 102 -45.98 -10.72 -19.15
N GLY A 103 -45.04 -10.16 -18.40
CA GLY A 103 -45.08 -8.73 -18.08
C GLY A 103 -44.87 -7.82 -19.30
N GLY A 104 -43.98 -8.24 -20.24
CA GLY A 104 -43.72 -7.50 -21.48
C GLY A 104 -44.86 -7.58 -22.48
N ALA A 105 -45.46 -8.75 -22.64
CA ALA A 105 -46.68 -8.91 -23.43
C ALA A 105 -47.84 -8.16 -22.82
N SER A 106 -47.92 -8.10 -21.49
CA SER A 106 -48.90 -7.34 -20.76
C SER A 106 -48.79 -5.84 -21.02
N LEU A 107 -47.59 -5.26 -21.18
CA LEU A 107 -47.45 -3.81 -21.49
C LEU A 107 -47.98 -3.45 -22.87
N VAL A 108 -47.76 -4.29 -23.89
CA VAL A 108 -48.33 -4.12 -25.22
C VAL A 108 -49.85 -4.35 -25.15
N GLN A 109 -50.30 -5.36 -24.41
CA GLN A 109 -51.70 -5.67 -24.25
C GLN A 109 -52.44 -4.53 -23.53
N ILE A 110 -51.84 -3.88 -22.53
CA ILE A 110 -52.37 -2.68 -21.87
C ILE A 110 -52.65 -1.57 -22.88
N LEU A 111 -51.74 -1.34 -23.83
CA LEU A 111 -51.94 -0.35 -24.90
C LEU A 111 -53.07 -0.73 -25.84
N LEU A 112 -53.13 -2.03 -26.26
CA LEU A 112 -54.12 -2.54 -27.20
C LEU A 112 -55.53 -2.65 -26.60
N THR A 113 -55.66 -2.67 -25.27
CA THR A 113 -56.96 -2.66 -24.56
C THR A 113 -57.46 -1.26 -24.23
N SER A 114 -56.93 -0.22 -24.86
CA SER A 114 -57.35 1.16 -24.65
C SER A 114 -58.71 1.39 -25.29
N GLU A 115 -59.61 2.05 -24.51
CA GLU A 115 -60.99 2.31 -24.94
C GLU A 115 -61.10 3.53 -25.86
N ASN A 116 -60.16 4.47 -25.73
CA ASN A 116 -60.10 5.69 -26.51
C ASN A 116 -58.66 6.25 -26.56
N MET A 117 -58.45 7.30 -27.39
CA MET A 117 -57.12 7.90 -27.58
C MET A 117 -56.54 8.51 -26.28
N GLY A 118 -57.37 9.09 -25.40
CA GLY A 118 -56.92 9.62 -24.13
C GLY A 118 -56.42 8.51 -23.19
N ASP A 119 -57.13 7.39 -23.09
CA ASP A 119 -56.75 6.23 -22.35
C ASP A 119 -55.49 5.59 -22.96
N PHE A 120 -55.37 5.53 -24.27
CA PHE A 120 -54.15 5.07 -24.95
C PHE A 120 -52.95 5.93 -24.61
N LEU A 121 -53.05 7.24 -24.64
CA LEU A 121 -51.92 8.13 -24.31
C LEU A 121 -51.50 8.00 -22.85
N ASN A 122 -52.43 7.90 -21.92
CA ASN A 122 -52.13 7.67 -20.51
C ASN A 122 -51.41 6.32 -20.28
N LYS A 123 -51.90 5.27 -20.92
CA LYS A 123 -51.27 3.94 -20.88
C LYS A 123 -49.89 3.92 -21.55
N ALA A 124 -49.72 4.68 -22.66
CA ALA A 124 -48.43 4.82 -23.34
C ALA A 124 -47.40 5.55 -22.46
N GLU A 125 -47.80 6.59 -21.75
CA GLU A 125 -46.96 7.28 -20.79
C GLU A 125 -46.55 6.37 -19.61
N TYR A 126 -47.48 5.57 -19.10
CA TYR A 126 -47.19 4.55 -18.09
C TYR A 126 -46.17 3.52 -18.57
N VAL A 127 -46.33 2.97 -19.78
CA VAL A 127 -45.38 2.04 -20.38
C VAL A 127 -44.00 2.66 -20.60
N ALA A 128 -43.95 3.92 -21.06
CA ALA A 128 -42.73 4.67 -21.23
C ALA A 128 -42.00 4.91 -19.89
N THR A 129 -42.74 5.19 -18.83
CA THR A 129 -42.20 5.36 -17.47
C THR A 129 -41.57 4.09 -16.94
N ILE A 130 -42.23 2.93 -17.15
CA ILE A 130 -41.68 1.62 -16.76
C ILE A 130 -40.40 1.34 -17.53
N SER A 131 -40.36 1.53 -18.85
CA SER A 131 -39.17 1.34 -19.66
C SER A 131 -38.01 2.25 -19.27
N LYS A 132 -38.29 3.49 -18.86
CA LYS A 132 -37.30 4.42 -18.37
C LYS A 132 -36.72 3.94 -17.03
N TYR A 133 -37.56 3.45 -16.15
CA TYR A 133 -37.17 2.91 -14.85
C TYR A 133 -36.25 1.67 -15.03
N ASP A 134 -36.63 0.73 -15.92
CA ASP A 134 -35.83 -0.47 -16.19
C ASP A 134 -34.44 -0.12 -16.75
N ARG A 135 -34.35 0.91 -17.59
CA ARG A 135 -33.08 1.43 -18.10
C ARG A 135 -32.24 2.06 -16.98
N SER A 136 -32.84 2.85 -16.11
CA SER A 136 -32.17 3.45 -14.96
C SER A 136 -31.60 2.39 -14.03
N MET A 137 -32.32 1.31 -13.76
CA MET A 137 -31.83 0.19 -12.93
C MET A 137 -30.61 -0.50 -13.57
N LEU A 138 -30.59 -0.68 -14.88
CA LEU A 138 -29.42 -1.24 -15.59
C LEU A 138 -28.19 -0.33 -15.49
N GLU A 139 -28.41 0.98 -15.68
CA GLU A 139 -27.33 1.97 -15.55
C GLU A 139 -26.77 2.00 -14.11
N GLU A 140 -27.65 1.93 -13.11
CA GLU A 140 -27.28 1.88 -11.71
C GLU A 140 -26.49 0.62 -11.36
N LEU A 141 -26.91 -0.55 -11.83
CA LEU A 141 -26.19 -1.80 -11.64
C LEU A 141 -24.78 -1.74 -12.27
N GLN A 142 -24.66 -1.18 -13.48
CA GLN A 142 -23.36 -0.98 -14.12
C GLN A 142 -22.44 -0.06 -13.31
N GLN A 143 -23.00 1.01 -12.72
CA GLN A 143 -22.23 1.94 -11.87
C GLN A 143 -21.78 1.27 -10.57
N VAL A 144 -22.64 0.50 -9.92
CA VAL A 144 -22.32 -0.24 -8.70
C VAL A 144 -21.20 -1.24 -8.99
N ARG A 145 -21.29 -2.02 -10.07
CA ARG A 145 -20.27 -2.97 -10.49
C ARG A 145 -18.92 -2.29 -10.74
N ALA A 146 -18.90 -1.19 -11.49
CA ALA A 146 -17.68 -0.42 -11.72
C ALA A 146 -17.07 0.13 -10.41
N ASN A 147 -17.91 0.50 -9.44
CA ASN A 147 -17.46 0.95 -8.12
C ASN A 147 -16.86 -0.20 -7.31
N VAL A 148 -17.46 -1.40 -7.35
CA VAL A 148 -16.91 -2.62 -6.71
C VAL A 148 -15.53 -2.96 -7.28
N GLU A 149 -15.40 -3.01 -8.60
CA GLU A 149 -14.12 -3.28 -9.28
C GLU A 149 -13.04 -2.25 -8.89
N LYS A 150 -13.40 -0.97 -8.85
CA LYS A 150 -12.48 0.08 -8.42
C LYS A 150 -12.05 -0.09 -6.97
N LYS A 151 -13.00 -0.33 -6.05
CA LYS A 151 -12.70 -0.55 -4.62
C LYS A 151 -11.79 -1.75 -4.41
N GLN A 152 -11.99 -2.83 -5.15
CA GLN A 152 -11.13 -4.02 -5.10
C GLN A 152 -9.70 -3.68 -5.51
N LYS A 153 -9.54 -2.99 -6.64
CA LYS A 153 -8.21 -2.57 -7.13
C LYS A 153 -7.51 -1.62 -6.16
N ASP A 154 -8.23 -0.64 -5.63
CA ASP A 154 -7.68 0.31 -4.65
C ASP A 154 -7.24 -0.42 -3.37
N LEU A 155 -7.97 -1.45 -2.94
CA LEU A 155 -7.61 -2.29 -1.79
C LEU A 155 -6.33 -3.09 -2.05
N GLU A 156 -6.22 -3.75 -3.20
CA GLU A 156 -5.04 -4.50 -3.61
C GLU A 156 -3.78 -3.60 -3.65
N GLU A 157 -3.92 -2.38 -4.18
CA GLU A 157 -2.83 -1.41 -4.22
C GLU A 157 -2.40 -0.97 -2.81
N GLN A 158 -3.34 -0.74 -1.91
CA GLN A 158 -3.06 -0.39 -0.51
C GLN A 158 -2.35 -1.54 0.22
N GLN A 159 -2.78 -2.78 0.03
CA GLN A 159 -2.14 -3.97 0.61
C GLN A 159 -0.71 -4.15 0.11
N SER A 160 -0.48 -3.96 -1.18
CA SER A 160 0.86 -4.03 -1.78
C SER A 160 1.80 -2.96 -1.22
N LYS A 161 1.32 -1.73 -1.08
CA LYS A 161 2.08 -0.63 -0.46
C LYS A 161 2.43 -0.91 1.00
N LEU A 162 1.50 -1.45 1.76
CA LEU A 162 1.71 -1.82 3.17
C LEU A 162 2.81 -2.87 3.30
N SER A 163 2.74 -3.94 2.51
CA SER A 163 3.75 -5.01 2.50
C SER A 163 5.14 -4.48 2.11
N GLY A 164 5.23 -3.69 1.05
CA GLY A 164 6.50 -3.12 0.60
C GLY A 164 7.14 -2.17 1.61
N LEU A 165 6.33 -1.39 2.33
CA LEU A 165 6.83 -0.51 3.39
C LEU A 165 7.40 -1.32 4.56
N GLN A 166 6.69 -2.35 5.02
CA GLN A 166 7.15 -3.23 6.10
C GLN A 166 8.47 -3.92 5.75
N GLU A 167 8.60 -4.46 4.54
CA GLU A 167 9.81 -5.12 4.06
C GLU A 167 11.00 -4.14 4.01
N THR A 168 10.79 -2.95 3.46
CA THR A 168 11.82 -1.91 3.36
C THR A 168 12.35 -1.50 4.73
N LEU A 169 11.45 -1.31 5.70
CA LEU A 169 11.81 -0.90 7.05
C LEU A 169 12.61 -1.99 7.79
N THR A 170 12.19 -3.24 7.65
CA THR A 170 12.88 -4.39 8.25
C THR A 170 14.29 -4.51 7.67
N SER A 171 14.44 -4.46 6.35
CA SER A 171 15.74 -4.55 5.67
C SER A 171 16.70 -3.46 6.10
N LYS A 172 16.25 -2.20 6.19
CA LYS A 172 17.08 -1.08 6.63
C LYS A 172 17.56 -1.23 8.08
N ARG A 173 16.67 -1.66 8.97
CA ARG A 173 17.05 -1.90 10.37
C ARG A 173 18.11 -2.98 10.47
N ASP A 174 17.95 -4.08 9.73
CA ASP A 174 18.87 -5.20 9.78
C ASP A 174 20.24 -4.84 9.18
N GLU A 175 20.26 -4.05 8.09
CA GLU A 175 21.50 -3.52 7.50
C GLU A 175 22.26 -2.63 8.50
N LEU A 176 21.59 -1.71 9.16
CA LEU A 176 22.23 -0.79 10.10
C LEU A 176 22.73 -1.51 11.35
N ASN A 177 21.98 -2.46 11.89
CA ASN A 177 22.41 -3.29 13.00
C ASN A 177 23.66 -4.13 12.63
N SER A 178 23.70 -4.66 11.41
CA SER A 178 24.88 -5.39 10.91
C SER A 178 26.11 -4.49 10.83
N LYS A 179 25.98 -3.26 10.31
CA LYS A 179 27.08 -2.28 10.27
C LYS A 179 27.59 -1.92 11.66
N ILE A 180 26.70 -1.62 12.59
CA ILE A 180 27.06 -1.30 13.98
C ILE A 180 27.83 -2.48 14.62
N SER A 181 27.36 -3.71 14.42
CA SER A 181 28.04 -4.89 14.97
C SER A 181 29.45 -5.08 14.38
N SER A 182 29.61 -4.89 13.06
CA SER A 182 30.91 -4.98 12.38
C SER A 182 31.89 -3.93 12.89
N THR A 183 31.49 -2.65 12.84
CA THR A 183 32.35 -1.53 13.27
C THR A 183 32.70 -1.61 14.77
N SER A 184 31.75 -2.05 15.60
CA SER A 184 32.00 -2.29 17.03
C SER A 184 33.01 -3.41 17.27
N GLY A 185 32.96 -4.49 16.50
CA GLY A 185 33.92 -5.59 16.54
C GLY A 185 35.30 -5.15 16.09
N GLU A 186 35.41 -4.38 15.01
CA GLU A 186 36.68 -3.82 14.54
C GLU A 186 37.29 -2.89 15.57
N LEU A 187 36.53 -1.99 16.15
CA LEU A 187 36.98 -1.09 17.22
C LEU A 187 37.54 -1.86 18.41
N ALA A 188 36.87 -2.91 18.88
CA ALA A 188 37.34 -3.73 19.98
C ALA A 188 38.70 -4.43 19.65
N ASN A 189 38.84 -4.89 18.43
CA ASN A 189 40.08 -5.51 17.95
C ASN A 189 41.26 -4.52 17.90
N TYR A 190 41.06 -3.32 17.33
CA TYR A 190 42.09 -2.29 17.24
C TYR A 190 42.45 -1.73 18.62
N GLN A 191 41.48 -1.54 19.54
CA GLN A 191 41.78 -1.18 20.92
C GLN A 191 42.65 -2.20 21.63
N ALA A 192 42.36 -3.50 21.48
CA ALA A 192 43.17 -4.55 22.07
C ALA A 192 44.62 -4.58 21.51
N GLN A 193 44.77 -4.25 20.21
CA GLN A 193 46.09 -4.12 19.59
C GLN A 193 46.86 -2.90 20.13
N LEU A 194 46.19 -1.76 20.26
CA LEU A 194 46.75 -0.53 20.81
C LEU A 194 47.22 -0.71 22.26
N ASP A 195 46.39 -1.36 23.08
CA ASP A 195 46.75 -1.62 24.51
C ASP A 195 47.97 -2.50 24.61
N ARG A 196 48.09 -3.54 23.74
CA ARG A 196 49.32 -4.41 23.67
C ARG A 196 50.53 -3.63 23.21
N ALA A 197 50.40 -2.77 22.19
CA ALA A 197 51.52 -1.97 21.68
C ALA A 197 52.00 -0.92 22.70
N LYS A 198 51.10 -0.36 23.52
CA LYS A 198 51.49 0.56 24.61
C LYS A 198 52.10 -0.14 25.83
N ALA A 199 51.83 -1.42 26.03
CA ALA A 199 52.36 -2.20 27.13
C ALA A 199 53.74 -2.80 26.81
N ALA A 200 54.19 -2.85 25.57
CA ALA A 200 55.48 -3.34 25.08
C ALA A 200 56.52 -2.23 25.06
#